data_474c8db75e625445e529041fa2a090f1
#
_entry.id   474c8db75e625445e529041fa2a090f1
#
_cell.length_a   1.000
_cell.length_b   1.000
_cell.length_c   1.000
_cell.angle_alpha   90.00
_cell.angle_beta   90.00
_cell.angle_gamma   90.00
#
_symmetry.space_group_name_H-M   'P 1'
#
loop_
_entity.id
_entity.type
_entity.pdbx_description
1 polymer ?
#
loop_
_entity_poly.entity_id
_entity_poly.type
_entity_poly.pdbx_seq_one_letter_code
_entity_poly.pdbx_strand_id
1 'polypeptide(L)'
;AYVREPYYVSGRTYEQYQPAYELGWSSVTRYDGDFDAIEPRLADDWRARHADSGLSWTDVRPATRAAWDRAARVRSAQVVDQDGVISVLNDLLESCRDGEYGFKACAENTDAADLKEIFNRHARECAVAAAELEREVRTRGGEPASGGTVAGALHRGWVSVKTALSTQDDKAVLEEGERGEDAAVARYRAALKA
;
A
#
# COMPACT_ATOMS: atom_id res chain seq x y z
N ALA A 1 27.47 -19.25 -6.96
CA ALA A 1 26.06 -19.29 -7.34
C ALA A 1 25.90 -19.40 -8.86
N TYR A 2 26.52 -18.51 -9.68
CA TYR A 2 26.35 -18.45 -11.14
C TYR A 2 26.76 -19.71 -11.90
N VAL A 3 27.73 -20.49 -11.40
CA VAL A 3 28.18 -21.76 -11.99
C VAL A 3 27.10 -22.86 -11.97
N ARG A 4 25.99 -22.67 -11.31
CA ARG A 4 24.85 -23.59 -11.26
C ARG A 4 23.73 -23.20 -12.23
N GLU A 5 23.89 -22.09 -12.91
CA GLU A 5 22.88 -21.59 -13.86
C GLU A 5 22.93 -22.42 -15.17
N PRO A 6 21.77 -22.70 -15.79
CA PRO A 6 21.69 -23.52 -17.00
C PRO A 6 22.49 -22.97 -18.19
N TYR A 7 22.75 -21.66 -18.19
CA TYR A 7 23.48 -20.94 -19.24
C TYR A 7 24.98 -20.81 -18.93
N TYR A 8 25.46 -21.37 -17.81
CA TYR A 8 26.87 -21.31 -17.49
C TYR A 8 27.71 -22.09 -18.49
N VAL A 9 28.75 -21.43 -19.00
CA VAL A 9 29.76 -22.04 -19.86
C VAL A 9 31.02 -22.28 -19.04
N SER A 10 31.51 -23.52 -19.05
CA SER A 10 32.71 -23.88 -18.28
C SER A 10 33.91 -23.02 -18.70
N GLY A 11 34.60 -22.45 -17.71
CA GLY A 11 35.72 -21.54 -17.92
C GLY A 11 35.38 -20.07 -18.02
N ARG A 12 34.10 -19.69 -18.14
CA ARG A 12 33.69 -18.28 -18.05
C ARG A 12 33.64 -17.83 -16.60
N THR A 13 34.22 -16.65 -16.33
CA THR A 13 34.25 -16.06 -14.98
C THR A 13 33.01 -15.24 -14.71
N TYR A 14 32.76 -14.91 -13.43
CA TYR A 14 31.66 -14.04 -13.04
C TYR A 14 31.77 -12.66 -13.70
N GLU A 15 32.97 -12.10 -13.76
CA GLU A 15 33.23 -10.78 -14.32
C GLU A 15 32.83 -10.70 -15.81
N GLN A 16 32.90 -11.80 -16.52
CA GLN A 16 32.44 -11.86 -17.93
C GLN A 16 30.93 -11.83 -18.05
N TYR A 17 30.20 -12.33 -17.05
CA TYR A 17 28.73 -12.28 -17.01
C TYR A 17 28.18 -11.01 -16.34
N GLN A 18 28.95 -10.34 -15.51
CA GLN A 18 28.51 -9.19 -14.70
C GLN A 18 27.83 -8.11 -15.55
N PRO A 19 28.37 -7.64 -16.69
CA PRO A 19 27.71 -6.62 -17.51
C PRO A 19 26.35 -7.07 -18.05
N ALA A 20 26.20 -8.38 -18.34
CA ALA A 20 24.92 -8.94 -18.78
C ALA A 20 23.87 -8.94 -17.65
N TYR A 21 24.28 -9.24 -16.42
CA TYR A 21 23.41 -9.15 -15.25
C TYR A 21 22.99 -7.70 -14.96
N GLU A 22 23.94 -6.76 -15.04
CA GLU A 22 23.67 -5.33 -14.84
C GLU A 22 22.71 -4.79 -15.91
N LEU A 23 22.90 -5.18 -17.17
CA LEU A 23 21.98 -4.82 -18.25
C LEU A 23 20.57 -5.34 -17.99
N GLY A 24 20.42 -6.63 -17.68
CA GLY A 24 19.12 -7.23 -17.39
C GLY A 24 18.43 -6.59 -16.19
N TRP A 25 19.13 -6.42 -15.09
CA TRP A 25 18.59 -5.85 -13.85
C TRP A 25 18.15 -4.39 -14.02
N SER A 26 19.02 -3.54 -14.58
CA SER A 26 18.75 -2.10 -14.73
C SER A 26 17.68 -1.80 -15.77
N SER A 27 17.46 -2.69 -16.71
CA SER A 27 16.52 -2.47 -17.81
C SER A 27 15.05 -2.61 -17.40
N VAL A 28 14.74 -3.35 -16.29
CA VAL A 28 13.39 -3.49 -15.77
C VAL A 28 12.75 -2.16 -15.38
N THR A 29 13.56 -1.19 -14.94
CA THR A 29 13.09 0.17 -14.59
C THR A 29 13.17 1.15 -15.74
N ARG A 30 13.95 0.82 -16.78
CA ARG A 30 14.21 1.71 -17.93
C ARG A 30 13.21 1.52 -19.06
N TYR A 31 12.70 0.31 -19.23
CA TYR A 31 11.83 -0.05 -20.33
C TYR A 31 10.52 -0.64 -19.82
N ASP A 32 9.42 -0.22 -20.42
CA ASP A 32 8.11 -0.82 -20.21
C ASP A 32 7.93 -2.03 -21.14
N GLY A 33 7.25 -3.08 -20.66
CA GLY A 33 6.96 -4.30 -21.41
C GLY A 33 7.65 -5.54 -20.83
N ASP A 34 7.49 -6.66 -21.52
CA ASP A 34 8.18 -7.89 -21.18
C ASP A 34 9.56 -7.97 -21.84
N PHE A 35 10.35 -8.97 -21.43
CA PHE A 35 11.72 -9.15 -21.94
C PHE A 35 11.74 -9.32 -23.47
N ASP A 36 10.81 -10.09 -24.03
CA ASP A 36 10.84 -10.42 -25.45
C ASP A 36 10.50 -9.19 -26.32
N ALA A 37 9.64 -8.29 -25.83
CA ALA A 37 9.33 -7.02 -26.50
C ALA A 37 10.51 -6.04 -26.50
N ILE A 38 11.33 -6.02 -25.42
CA ILE A 38 12.47 -5.11 -25.30
C ILE A 38 13.79 -5.72 -25.74
N GLU A 39 13.86 -7.03 -25.99
CA GLU A 39 15.07 -7.76 -26.36
C GLU A 39 15.87 -7.09 -27.49
N PRO A 40 15.26 -6.60 -28.59
CA PRO A 40 16.01 -5.93 -29.66
C PRO A 40 16.80 -4.72 -29.14
N ARG A 41 16.22 -3.93 -28.25
CA ARG A 41 16.89 -2.76 -27.64
C ARG A 41 18.03 -3.19 -26.72
N LEU A 42 17.84 -4.26 -25.95
CA LEU A 42 18.91 -4.80 -25.09
C LEU A 42 20.08 -5.34 -25.91
N ALA A 43 19.81 -5.98 -27.06
CA ALA A 43 20.83 -6.43 -27.98
C ALA A 43 21.63 -5.28 -28.60
N ASP A 44 20.96 -4.17 -28.92
CA ASP A 44 21.61 -2.96 -29.43
C ASP A 44 22.43 -2.27 -28.34
N ASP A 45 21.89 -2.15 -27.12
CA ASP A 45 22.62 -1.62 -25.95
C ASP A 45 23.88 -2.44 -25.65
N TRP A 46 23.79 -3.77 -25.75
CA TRP A 46 24.94 -4.66 -25.56
C TRP A 46 26.02 -4.41 -26.59
N ARG A 47 25.65 -4.42 -27.88
CA ARG A 47 26.60 -4.18 -28.99
C ARG A 47 27.27 -2.81 -28.88
N ALA A 48 26.53 -1.79 -28.49
CA ALA A 48 27.07 -0.43 -28.39
C ALA A 48 28.03 -0.23 -27.22
N ARG A 49 27.84 -0.94 -26.11
CA ARG A 49 28.60 -0.70 -24.87
C ARG A 49 29.67 -1.76 -24.58
N HIS A 50 29.51 -2.96 -25.14
CA HIS A 50 30.36 -4.12 -24.81
C HIS A 50 30.94 -4.81 -26.06
N ALA A 51 31.17 -4.05 -27.12
CA ALA A 51 31.81 -4.57 -28.37
C ALA A 51 33.14 -5.28 -28.10
N ASP A 52 33.92 -4.76 -27.16
CA ASP A 52 35.26 -5.28 -26.82
C ASP A 52 35.22 -6.43 -25.81
N SER A 53 34.04 -6.85 -25.33
CA SER A 53 33.92 -7.93 -24.33
C SER A 53 34.26 -9.33 -24.87
N GLY A 54 34.31 -9.48 -26.19
CA GLY A 54 34.49 -10.78 -26.85
C GLY A 54 33.26 -11.71 -26.75
N LEU A 55 32.15 -11.23 -26.17
CA LEU A 55 30.88 -11.98 -26.03
C LEU A 55 29.80 -11.38 -26.93
N SER A 56 29.19 -12.23 -27.75
CA SER A 56 28.07 -11.85 -28.58
C SER A 56 26.77 -11.72 -27.74
N TRP A 57 25.73 -11.05 -28.31
CA TRP A 57 24.41 -11.03 -27.66
C TRP A 57 23.89 -12.43 -27.37
N THR A 58 24.07 -13.37 -28.28
CA THR A 58 23.63 -14.77 -28.11
C THR A 58 24.29 -15.44 -26.91
N ASP A 59 25.54 -15.10 -26.61
CA ASP A 59 26.26 -15.62 -25.44
C ASP A 59 25.73 -15.11 -24.12
N VAL A 60 25.29 -13.86 -24.07
CA VAL A 60 24.91 -13.16 -22.82
C VAL A 60 23.40 -13.07 -22.63
N ARG A 61 22.61 -13.26 -23.68
CA ARG A 61 21.16 -13.21 -23.65
C ARG A 61 20.53 -14.02 -22.50
N PRO A 62 20.93 -15.29 -22.27
CA PRO A 62 20.33 -16.07 -21.19
C PRO A 62 20.62 -15.50 -19.79
N ALA A 63 21.82 -14.96 -19.59
CA ALA A 63 22.20 -14.33 -18.33
C ALA A 63 21.44 -13.00 -18.11
N THR A 64 21.32 -12.20 -19.18
CA THR A 64 20.55 -10.95 -19.17
C THR A 64 19.09 -11.22 -18.86
N ARG A 65 18.47 -12.25 -19.47
CA ARG A 65 17.09 -12.66 -19.22
C ARG A 65 16.90 -13.12 -17.76
N ALA A 66 17.79 -13.95 -17.24
CA ALA A 66 17.71 -14.42 -15.86
C ALA A 66 17.76 -13.26 -14.85
N ALA A 67 18.60 -12.25 -15.10
CA ALA A 67 18.66 -11.05 -14.28
C ALA A 67 17.39 -10.19 -14.39
N TRP A 68 16.87 -10.02 -15.61
CA TRP A 68 15.60 -9.35 -15.86
C TRP A 68 14.44 -10.03 -15.11
N ASP A 69 14.27 -11.35 -15.28
CA ASP A 69 13.18 -12.11 -14.64
C ASP A 69 13.24 -12.00 -13.11
N ARG A 70 14.46 -11.98 -12.55
CA ARG A 70 14.65 -11.78 -11.11
C ARG A 70 14.29 -10.37 -10.66
N ALA A 71 14.73 -9.34 -11.39
CA ALA A 71 14.40 -7.94 -11.10
C ALA A 71 12.89 -7.67 -11.25
N ALA A 72 12.25 -8.22 -12.28
CA ALA A 72 10.81 -8.10 -12.51
C ALA A 72 10.01 -8.73 -11.36
N ARG A 73 10.42 -9.91 -10.86
CA ARG A 73 9.78 -10.53 -9.68
C ARG A 73 9.93 -9.68 -8.42
N VAL A 74 11.11 -9.11 -8.16
CA VAL A 74 11.33 -8.21 -7.01
C VAL A 74 10.45 -6.97 -7.12
N ARG A 75 10.38 -6.35 -8.29
CA ARG A 75 9.52 -5.18 -8.55
C ARG A 75 8.04 -5.52 -8.35
N SER A 76 7.58 -6.64 -8.88
CA SER A 76 6.18 -7.08 -8.71
C SER A 76 5.84 -7.34 -7.24
N ALA A 77 6.74 -7.98 -6.49
CA ALA A 77 6.55 -8.21 -5.06
C ALA A 77 6.49 -6.89 -4.27
N GLN A 78 7.30 -5.89 -4.63
CA GLN A 78 7.26 -4.56 -4.00
C GLN A 78 5.96 -3.81 -4.31
N VAL A 79 5.42 -3.93 -5.53
CA VAL A 79 4.14 -3.31 -5.91
C VAL A 79 3.00 -3.94 -5.12
N VAL A 80 2.95 -5.27 -5.00
CA VAL A 80 1.92 -5.98 -4.22
C VAL A 80 1.97 -5.59 -2.75
N ASP A 81 3.17 -5.47 -2.16
CA ASP A 81 3.35 -5.02 -0.78
C ASP A 81 2.86 -3.57 -0.59
N GLN A 82 3.18 -2.68 -1.52
CA GLN A 82 2.74 -1.29 -1.48
C GLN A 82 1.22 -1.15 -1.60
N ASP A 83 0.57 -1.91 -2.49
CA ASP A 83 -0.88 -1.94 -2.62
C ASP A 83 -1.56 -2.47 -1.35
N GLY A 84 -0.97 -3.49 -0.72
CA GLY A 84 -1.40 -4.00 0.58
C GLY A 84 -1.33 -2.94 1.67
N VAL A 85 -0.22 -2.21 1.75
CA VAL A 85 -0.06 -1.09 2.71
C VAL A 85 -1.09 0.02 2.45
N ILE A 86 -1.30 0.42 1.18
CA ILE A 86 -2.30 1.43 0.82
C ILE A 86 -3.71 0.98 1.22
N SER A 87 -4.05 -0.30 1.02
CA SER A 87 -5.33 -0.86 1.43
C SER A 87 -5.53 -0.75 2.94
N VAL A 88 -4.54 -1.16 3.74
CA VAL A 88 -4.59 -1.08 5.21
C VAL A 88 -4.72 0.39 5.68
N LEU A 89 -3.97 1.31 5.07
CA LEU A 89 -4.07 2.74 5.40
C LEU A 89 -5.46 3.30 5.08
N ASN A 90 -6.09 2.89 4.00
CA ASN A 90 -7.43 3.27 3.64
C ASN A 90 -8.48 2.70 4.61
N ASP A 91 -8.34 1.47 5.07
CA ASP A 91 -9.21 0.88 6.10
C ASP A 91 -9.13 1.65 7.43
N LEU A 92 -7.92 2.10 7.81
CA LEU A 92 -7.73 2.94 8.99
C LEU A 92 -8.28 4.36 8.79
N LEU A 93 -8.12 4.94 7.60
CA LEU A 93 -8.70 6.24 7.23
C LEU A 93 -10.22 6.22 7.35
N GLU A 94 -10.87 5.17 6.85
CA GLU A 94 -12.30 4.97 6.99
C GLU A 94 -12.69 4.87 8.48
N SER A 95 -11.91 4.13 9.27
CA SER A 95 -12.18 4.01 10.72
C SER A 95 -12.09 5.37 11.45
N CYS A 96 -11.12 6.21 11.08
CA CYS A 96 -11.00 7.56 11.67
C CYS A 96 -12.18 8.47 11.28
N ARG A 97 -12.63 8.42 10.03
CA ARG A 97 -13.83 9.18 9.58
C ARG A 97 -15.10 8.71 10.26
N ASP A 98 -15.24 7.39 10.45
CA ASP A 98 -16.32 6.80 11.22
C ASP A 98 -16.33 7.34 12.67
N GLY A 99 -15.13 7.36 13.30
CA GLY A 99 -14.96 7.88 14.64
C GLY A 99 -15.29 9.37 14.75
N GLU A 100 -14.81 10.20 13.80
CA GLU A 100 -15.13 11.62 13.75
C GLU A 100 -16.64 11.85 13.71
N TYR A 101 -17.33 11.15 12.80
CA TYR A 101 -18.79 11.26 12.68
C TYR A 101 -19.50 10.76 13.93
N GLY A 102 -19.08 9.62 14.47
CA GLY A 102 -19.68 8.99 15.63
C GLY A 102 -19.59 9.85 16.88
N PHE A 103 -18.39 10.35 17.18
CA PHE A 103 -18.19 11.23 18.33
C PHE A 103 -18.93 12.58 18.20
N LYS A 104 -19.03 13.14 16.98
CA LYS A 104 -19.90 14.32 16.75
C LYS A 104 -21.35 14.00 17.07
N ALA A 105 -21.85 12.85 16.61
CA ALA A 105 -23.22 12.44 16.90
C ALA A 105 -23.46 12.21 18.41
N CYS A 106 -22.49 11.62 19.13
CA CYS A 106 -22.54 11.50 20.58
C CYS A 106 -22.58 12.87 21.28
N ALA A 107 -21.73 13.81 20.84
CA ALA A 107 -21.71 15.18 21.38
C ALA A 107 -23.02 15.95 21.13
N GLU A 108 -23.71 15.69 20.03
CA GLU A 108 -24.99 16.29 19.70
C GLU A 108 -26.17 15.71 20.53
N ASN A 109 -26.02 14.47 21.01
CA ASN A 109 -27.11 13.72 21.67
C ASN A 109 -26.88 13.49 23.19
N THR A 110 -25.91 14.16 23.80
CA THR A 110 -25.71 14.20 25.26
C THR A 110 -26.08 15.57 25.82
N ASP A 111 -26.69 15.62 26.98
CA ASP A 111 -26.97 16.88 27.72
C ASP A 111 -25.83 17.24 28.67
N ALA A 112 -25.03 16.28 29.11
CA ALA A 112 -23.90 16.49 30.01
C ALA A 112 -22.78 17.28 29.32
N ALA A 113 -22.45 18.45 29.84
CA ALA A 113 -21.49 19.37 29.24
C ALA A 113 -20.06 18.79 29.18
N ASP A 114 -19.65 18.04 30.18
CA ASP A 114 -18.36 17.35 30.26
C ASP A 114 -18.24 16.23 29.23
N LEU A 115 -19.28 15.43 29.03
CA LEU A 115 -19.33 14.41 28.00
C LEU A 115 -19.27 15.03 26.58
N LYS A 116 -20.02 16.12 26.38
CA LYS A 116 -20.00 16.87 25.11
C LYS A 116 -18.59 17.37 24.77
N GLU A 117 -17.86 17.86 25.76
CA GLU A 117 -16.46 18.30 25.58
C GLU A 117 -15.55 17.13 25.22
N ILE A 118 -15.67 16.00 25.92
CA ILE A 118 -14.91 14.77 25.66
C ILE A 118 -15.16 14.28 24.24
N PHE A 119 -16.40 14.11 23.82
CA PHE A 119 -16.74 13.62 22.50
C PHE A 119 -16.27 14.57 21.38
N ASN A 120 -16.41 15.87 21.57
CA ASN A 120 -15.91 16.85 20.61
C ASN A 120 -14.38 16.84 20.51
N ARG A 121 -13.66 16.54 21.59
CA ARG A 121 -12.21 16.35 21.57
C ARG A 121 -11.85 15.12 20.75
N HIS A 122 -12.45 13.97 21.01
CA HIS A 122 -12.19 12.74 20.27
C HIS A 122 -12.58 12.86 18.78
N ALA A 123 -13.64 13.57 18.45
CA ALA A 123 -13.98 13.86 17.05
C ALA A 123 -12.86 14.65 16.36
N ARG A 124 -12.26 15.64 17.02
CA ARG A 124 -11.13 16.39 16.45
C ARG A 124 -9.86 15.52 16.31
N GLU A 125 -9.58 14.67 17.28
CA GLU A 125 -8.46 13.73 17.22
C GLU A 125 -8.60 12.77 16.05
N CYS A 126 -9.80 12.22 15.82
CA CYS A 126 -10.12 11.38 14.66
C CYS A 126 -9.95 12.14 13.33
N ALA A 127 -10.38 13.40 13.25
CA ALA A 127 -10.22 14.23 12.05
C ALA A 127 -8.74 14.48 11.73
N VAL A 128 -7.91 14.74 12.75
CA VAL A 128 -6.46 14.91 12.58
C VAL A 128 -5.82 13.62 12.08
N ALA A 129 -6.13 12.48 12.69
CA ALA A 129 -5.62 11.18 12.28
C ALA A 129 -6.06 10.83 10.85
N ALA A 130 -7.30 11.14 10.46
CA ALA A 130 -7.78 10.96 9.09
C ALA A 130 -6.96 11.78 8.08
N ALA A 131 -6.66 13.05 8.38
CA ALA A 131 -5.85 13.90 7.52
C ALA A 131 -4.41 13.40 7.38
N GLU A 132 -3.84 12.83 8.43
CA GLU A 132 -2.50 12.22 8.39
C GLU A 132 -2.49 10.96 7.52
N LEU A 133 -3.47 10.08 7.67
CA LEU A 133 -3.62 8.87 6.86
C LEU A 133 -3.86 9.20 5.38
N GLU A 134 -4.68 10.20 5.06
CA GLU A 134 -4.86 10.67 3.69
C GLU A 134 -3.54 11.12 3.05
N ARG A 135 -2.73 11.87 3.79
CA ARG A 135 -1.42 12.32 3.32
C ARG A 135 -0.50 11.12 3.07
N GLU A 136 -0.50 10.14 3.97
CA GLU A 136 0.34 8.95 3.85
C GLU A 136 -0.06 8.09 2.64
N VAL A 137 -1.36 7.90 2.40
CA VAL A 137 -1.88 7.22 1.20
C VAL A 137 -1.39 7.91 -0.07
N ARG A 138 -1.53 9.26 -0.16
CA ARG A 138 -1.07 10.03 -1.32
C ARG A 138 0.44 9.99 -1.51
N THR A 139 1.21 10.04 -0.43
CA THR A 139 2.68 9.96 -0.48
C THR A 139 3.15 8.62 -1.04
N ARG A 140 2.39 7.56 -0.82
CA ARG A 140 2.63 6.23 -1.40
C ARG A 140 2.07 6.03 -2.79
N GLY A 141 1.51 7.07 -3.40
CA GLY A 141 0.93 7.03 -4.74
C GLY A 141 -0.47 6.41 -4.80
N GLY A 142 -1.11 6.17 -3.65
CA GLY A 142 -2.49 5.70 -3.57
C GLY A 142 -3.51 6.82 -3.60
N GLU A 143 -4.76 6.44 -3.85
CA GLU A 143 -5.91 7.33 -3.71
C GLU A 143 -6.56 7.11 -2.33
N PRO A 144 -6.73 8.16 -1.52
CA PRO A 144 -7.45 8.07 -0.25
C PRO A 144 -8.89 7.62 -0.49
N ALA A 145 -9.35 6.67 0.33
CA ALA A 145 -10.73 6.20 0.28
C ALA A 145 -11.68 7.39 0.29
N SER A 146 -12.42 7.59 -0.79
CA SER A 146 -13.46 8.61 -0.85
C SER A 146 -14.69 8.08 -0.14
N GLY A 147 -15.17 8.73 0.92
CA GLY A 147 -16.30 8.29 1.76
C GLY A 147 -17.64 8.03 1.06
N GLY A 148 -17.66 7.78 -0.25
CA GLY A 148 -18.86 7.58 -1.06
C GLY A 148 -19.58 6.24 -0.83
N THR A 149 -18.87 5.14 -0.64
CA THR A 149 -19.45 3.83 -0.31
C THR A 149 -19.64 3.66 1.20
N VAL A 150 -18.78 4.28 1.98
CA VAL A 150 -18.82 4.27 3.46
C VAL A 150 -19.92 5.18 3.98
N ALA A 151 -20.15 6.35 3.39
CA ALA A 151 -21.29 7.20 3.76
C ALA A 151 -22.63 6.45 3.69
N GLY A 152 -22.76 5.49 2.75
CA GLY A 152 -23.94 4.64 2.68
C GLY A 152 -24.00 3.56 3.77
N ALA A 153 -22.87 2.96 4.13
CA ALA A 153 -22.81 1.94 5.19
C ALA A 153 -22.86 2.57 6.58
N LEU A 154 -22.16 3.68 6.80
CA LEU A 154 -22.27 4.56 7.96
C LEU A 154 -23.71 5.04 8.17
N HIS A 155 -24.32 5.58 7.12
CA HIS A 155 -25.70 6.07 7.22
C HIS A 155 -26.67 4.96 7.66
N ARG A 156 -26.49 3.72 7.21
CA ARG A 156 -27.31 2.58 7.65
C ARG A 156 -27.00 2.12 9.08
N GLY A 157 -25.73 2.13 9.48
CA GLY A 157 -25.32 1.81 10.86
C GLY A 157 -25.76 2.89 11.85
N TRP A 158 -25.61 4.16 11.47
CA TRP A 158 -25.96 5.30 12.32
C TRP A 158 -27.43 5.68 12.34
N VAL A 159 -28.24 5.24 11.39
CA VAL A 159 -29.70 5.36 11.52
C VAL A 159 -30.24 4.52 12.70
N SER A 160 -29.66 3.34 12.95
CA SER A 160 -29.99 2.55 14.14
C SER A 160 -29.50 3.19 15.45
N VAL A 161 -28.33 3.85 15.40
CA VAL A 161 -27.75 4.60 16.51
C VAL A 161 -28.57 5.86 16.82
N LYS A 162 -28.94 6.67 15.83
CA LYS A 162 -29.83 7.82 16.03
C LYS A 162 -31.15 7.40 16.69
N THR A 163 -31.68 6.22 16.37
CA THR A 163 -32.89 5.71 16.99
C THR A 163 -32.66 5.30 18.46
N ALA A 164 -31.46 4.75 18.78
CA ALA A 164 -31.09 4.42 20.15
C ALA A 164 -30.75 5.67 21.00
N LEU A 165 -30.12 6.69 20.36
CA LEU A 165 -29.77 7.97 21.01
C LEU A 165 -30.97 8.93 21.15
N SER A 166 -32.12 8.66 20.51
CA SER A 166 -33.34 9.52 20.59
C SER A 166 -33.93 9.63 21.99
N THR A 167 -33.44 8.84 22.94
CA THR A 167 -33.88 8.87 24.34
C THR A 167 -33.12 9.87 25.22
N GLN A 168 -32.09 10.55 24.70
CA GLN A 168 -31.22 11.51 25.44
C GLN A 168 -30.70 10.95 26.77
N ASP A 169 -30.42 9.64 26.83
CA ASP A 169 -29.82 9.00 28.00
C ASP A 169 -28.29 9.02 27.83
N ASP A 170 -27.61 9.81 28.64
CA ASP A 170 -26.14 9.94 28.63
C ASP A 170 -25.43 8.59 28.76
N LYS A 171 -26.04 7.61 29.44
CA LYS A 171 -25.50 6.25 29.54
C LYS A 171 -25.53 5.54 28.17
N ALA A 172 -26.64 5.62 27.44
CA ALA A 172 -26.73 5.03 26.10
C ALA A 172 -25.80 5.69 25.11
N VAL A 173 -25.55 7.00 25.24
CA VAL A 173 -24.57 7.73 24.43
C VAL A 173 -23.14 7.27 24.73
N LEU A 174 -22.79 7.05 25.99
CA LEU A 174 -21.48 6.51 26.39
C LEU A 174 -21.25 5.09 25.89
N GLU A 175 -22.23 4.20 26.06
CA GLU A 175 -22.16 2.82 25.56
C GLU A 175 -21.94 2.77 24.03
N GLU A 176 -22.54 3.69 23.30
CA GLU A 176 -22.35 3.80 21.86
C GLU A 176 -20.95 4.33 21.48
N GLY A 177 -20.44 5.32 22.21
CA GLY A 177 -19.08 5.82 22.08
C GLY A 177 -18.06 4.70 22.31
N GLU A 178 -18.20 3.96 23.41
CA GLU A 178 -17.34 2.81 23.75
C GLU A 178 -17.36 1.72 22.66
N ARG A 179 -18.54 1.39 22.15
CA ARG A 179 -18.68 0.43 21.06
C ARG A 179 -17.94 0.86 19.79
N GLY A 180 -17.97 2.15 19.46
CA GLY A 180 -17.22 2.72 18.34
C GLY A 180 -15.71 2.63 18.55
N GLU A 181 -15.24 2.92 19.77
CA GLU A 181 -13.81 2.80 20.13
C GLU A 181 -13.34 1.36 20.08
N ASP A 182 -14.08 0.40 20.59
CA ASP A 182 -13.75 -1.03 20.52
C ASP A 182 -13.60 -1.51 19.08
N ALA A 183 -14.48 -1.08 18.19
CA ALA A 183 -14.41 -1.39 16.77
C ALA A 183 -13.15 -0.79 16.12
N ALA A 184 -12.82 0.47 16.44
CA ALA A 184 -11.61 1.12 15.95
C ALA A 184 -10.34 0.43 16.47
N VAL A 185 -10.27 0.11 17.76
CA VAL A 185 -9.15 -0.62 18.37
C VAL A 185 -8.94 -1.98 17.70
N ALA A 186 -10.02 -2.70 17.39
CA ALA A 186 -9.93 -3.98 16.69
C ALA A 186 -9.34 -3.82 15.29
N ARG A 187 -9.74 -2.79 14.51
CA ARG A 187 -9.19 -2.48 13.18
C ARG A 187 -7.69 -2.11 13.26
N TYR A 188 -7.29 -1.24 14.19
CA TYR A 188 -5.88 -0.89 14.39
C TYR A 188 -5.03 -2.09 14.79
N ARG A 189 -5.54 -2.96 15.67
CA ARG A 189 -4.84 -4.22 16.03
C ARG A 189 -4.70 -5.18 14.86
N ALA A 190 -5.66 -5.23 13.95
CA ALA A 190 -5.56 -6.02 12.72
C ALA A 190 -4.51 -5.44 11.77
N ALA A 191 -4.51 -4.12 11.56
CA ALA A 191 -3.53 -3.42 10.73
C ALA A 191 -2.08 -3.61 11.18
N LEU A 192 -1.82 -3.67 12.49
CA LEU A 192 -0.49 -3.93 13.05
C LEU A 192 0.03 -5.36 12.84
N LYS A 193 -0.80 -6.27 12.33
CA LYS A 193 -0.44 -7.68 12.06
C LYS A 193 -0.38 -8.00 10.57
N ALA A 194 -0.82 -7.07 9.73
CA ALA A 194 -0.78 -7.17 8.28
C ALA A 194 0.61 -6.81 7.74
#